data_c96fbeb97d946cf80799a986bb7ac3a8
#
_entry.id   c96fbeb97d946cf80799a986bb7ac3a8
#
_cell.length_a   1.000
_cell.length_b   1.000
_cell.length_c   1.000
_cell.angle_alpha   90.00
_cell.angle_beta   90.00
_cell.angle_gamma   90.00
#
_symmetry.space_group_name_H-M   'P 1'
#
loop_
_entity.id
_entity.type
_entity.pdbx_description
1 polymer ?
#
loop_
_entity_poly.entity_id
_entity_poly.type
_entity_poly.pdbx_seq_one_letter_code
_entity_poly.pdbx_strand_id
1 'polypeptide(L)'
;MKQLKKIAAAVLIAAMLGLLLPQLGVNAEALKRGSRGDLVRQLQTRLRSWGYYSGTVDGVYGAKTESAVRAFQKRNGLTADGIVGQK
;
A
#
# COMPACT_ATOMS: atom_id res chain seq x y z
N MET A 1 -5.61 15.06 -17.25
CA MET A 1 -6.09 13.71 -17.33
C MET A 1 -5.11 12.70 -16.79
N LYS A 2 -3.89 12.72 -17.28
CA LYS A 2 -2.92 11.78 -16.75
C LYS A 2 -2.68 11.98 -15.27
N GLN A 3 -2.71 13.21 -14.84
CA GLN A 3 -2.47 13.47 -13.43
C GLN A 3 -3.61 12.95 -12.57
N LEU A 4 -4.81 13.00 -13.12
CA LEU A 4 -5.96 12.49 -12.39
C LEU A 4 -5.81 11.00 -12.15
N LYS A 5 -5.27 10.29 -13.12
CA LYS A 5 -5.08 8.86 -12.95
C LYS A 5 -4.07 8.57 -11.87
N LYS A 6 -3.01 9.35 -11.83
CA LYS A 6 -2.00 9.15 -10.80
C LYS A 6 -2.55 9.43 -9.43
N ILE A 7 -3.31 10.49 -9.33
CA ILE A 7 -3.92 10.84 -8.06
C ILE A 7 -4.90 9.78 -7.64
N ALA A 8 -5.66 9.29 -8.60
CA ALA A 8 -6.64 8.26 -8.28
C ALA A 8 -5.97 7.00 -7.74
N ALA A 9 -4.85 6.63 -8.31
CA ALA A 9 -4.15 5.45 -7.85
C ALA A 9 -3.65 5.64 -6.42
N ALA A 10 -3.11 6.80 -6.15
CA ALA A 10 -2.63 7.09 -4.81
C ALA A 10 -3.78 7.10 -3.82
N VAL A 11 -4.90 7.67 -4.23
CA VAL A 11 -6.06 7.72 -3.37
C VAL A 11 -6.61 6.34 -3.11
N LEU A 12 -6.52 5.46 -4.10
CA LEU A 12 -7.02 4.10 -3.91
C LEU A 12 -6.30 3.39 -2.78
N ILE A 13 -4.99 3.50 -2.75
CA ILE A 13 -4.24 2.87 -1.68
C ILE A 13 -4.57 3.53 -0.36
N ALA A 14 -4.56 4.84 -0.33
CA ALA A 14 -4.84 5.55 0.89
C ALA A 14 -6.26 5.27 1.37
N ALA A 15 -7.21 5.26 0.44
CA ALA A 15 -8.59 5.01 0.81
C ALA A 15 -8.78 3.61 1.35
N MET A 16 -8.11 2.65 0.76
CA MET A 16 -8.24 1.28 1.23
C MET A 16 -7.77 1.17 2.68
N LEU A 17 -6.67 1.78 2.98
CA LEU A 17 -6.15 1.75 4.34
C LEU A 17 -6.99 2.62 5.26
N GLY A 18 -7.40 3.75 4.77
CA GLY A 18 -8.16 4.68 5.58
C GLY A 18 -9.55 4.20 5.90
N LEU A 19 -10.19 3.53 4.95
CA LEU A 19 -11.53 3.04 5.19
C LEU A 19 -11.59 2.02 6.31
N LEU A 20 -10.50 1.39 6.57
CA LEU A 20 -10.47 0.40 7.61
C LEU A 20 -10.25 1.01 8.96
N LEU A 21 -9.67 2.18 8.98
CA LEU A 21 -9.30 2.78 10.24
C LEU A 21 -9.95 4.08 10.60
N PRO A 22 -10.84 4.62 9.77
CA PRO A 22 -11.32 5.96 10.05
C PRO A 22 -11.98 6.04 11.40
N GLN A 23 -12.65 5.00 11.78
CA GLN A 23 -13.33 5.06 13.02
C GLN A 23 -12.41 4.97 14.18
N LEU A 24 -11.32 4.33 14.00
CA LEU A 24 -10.39 4.19 15.06
C LEU A 24 -9.68 5.48 15.29
N GLY A 25 -9.79 6.35 14.34
CA GLY A 25 -9.21 7.62 14.43
C GLY A 25 -7.80 7.53 14.81
N VAL A 26 -7.23 6.47 14.61
CA VAL A 26 -5.95 6.31 15.06
C VAL A 26 -4.99 6.73 14.09
N ASN A 27 -3.99 7.22 14.47
CA ASN A 27 -2.94 7.55 13.67
C ASN A 27 -2.43 6.30 13.13
N ALA A 28 -2.96 5.85 12.08
CA ALA A 28 -2.48 4.72 11.42
C ALA A 28 -1.08 5.02 10.97
N GLU A 29 -0.17 4.27 11.42
CA GLU A 29 1.19 4.46 11.03
C GLU A 29 1.38 4.02 9.60
N ALA A 30 2.35 4.59 8.95
CA ALA A 30 2.68 4.17 7.60
C ALA A 30 3.11 2.71 7.61
N LEU A 31 2.78 2.00 6.56
CA LEU A 31 3.23 0.62 6.42
C LEU A 31 4.55 0.63 5.69
N LYS A 32 5.50 -0.09 6.23
CA LYS A 32 6.83 -0.14 5.67
C LYS A 32 7.49 -1.43 6.10
N ARG A 33 8.72 -1.61 5.70
CA ARG A 33 9.48 -2.78 6.07
C ARG A 33 9.39 -3.00 7.57
N GLY A 34 9.03 -4.19 7.96
CA GLY A 34 8.89 -4.53 9.37
C GLY A 34 7.48 -4.43 9.90
N SER A 35 6.58 -3.77 9.20
CA SER A 35 5.19 -3.69 9.65
C SER A 35 4.54 -5.07 9.59
N ARG A 36 3.60 -5.30 10.48
CA ARG A 36 2.89 -6.57 10.55
C ARG A 36 1.44 -6.36 10.88
N GLY A 37 0.64 -7.32 10.51
CA GLY A 37 -0.75 -7.33 10.91
C GLY A 37 -1.71 -7.31 9.76
N ASP A 38 -2.97 -7.07 10.08
CA ASP A 38 -4.03 -7.16 9.09
C ASP A 38 -3.93 -6.12 8.00
N LEU A 39 -3.45 -4.94 8.31
CA LEU A 39 -3.30 -3.92 7.28
C LEU A 39 -2.27 -4.36 6.25
N VAL A 40 -1.23 -5.03 6.69
CA VAL A 40 -0.24 -5.54 5.76
C VAL A 40 -0.86 -6.63 4.90
N ARG A 41 -1.68 -7.48 5.48
CA ARG A 41 -2.36 -8.52 4.70
C ARG A 41 -3.24 -7.89 3.64
N GLN A 42 -3.96 -6.87 4.00
CA GLN A 42 -4.82 -6.21 3.02
C GLN A 42 -4.02 -5.56 1.92
N LEU A 43 -2.92 -4.94 2.29
CA LEU A 43 -2.03 -4.35 1.30
C LEU A 43 -1.51 -5.43 0.35
N GLN A 44 -1.03 -6.54 0.90
CA GLN A 44 -0.51 -7.62 0.09
C GLN A 44 -1.57 -8.20 -0.83
N THR A 45 -2.78 -8.36 -0.32
CA THR A 45 -3.88 -8.88 -1.12
C THR A 45 -4.17 -7.95 -2.27
N ARG A 46 -4.19 -6.67 -2.02
CA ARG A 46 -4.47 -5.70 -3.05
C ARG A 46 -3.35 -5.66 -4.10
N LEU A 47 -2.12 -5.65 -3.65
CA LEU A 47 -0.98 -5.66 -4.56
C LEU A 47 -0.96 -6.92 -5.40
N ARG A 48 -1.36 -8.02 -4.81
CA ARG A 48 -1.44 -9.28 -5.53
C ARG A 48 -2.52 -9.23 -6.59
N SER A 49 -3.67 -8.70 -6.22
CA SER A 49 -4.77 -8.53 -7.15
C SER A 49 -4.38 -7.67 -8.35
N TRP A 50 -3.56 -6.69 -8.13
CA TRP A 50 -3.13 -5.79 -9.18
C TRP A 50 -1.90 -6.31 -9.93
N GLY A 51 -1.38 -7.45 -9.52
CA GLY A 51 -0.24 -8.04 -10.23
C GLY A 51 1.13 -7.60 -9.79
N TYR A 52 1.22 -6.88 -8.68
CA TYR A 52 2.52 -6.41 -8.21
C TYR A 52 3.17 -7.35 -7.20
N TYR A 53 2.39 -8.17 -6.56
CA TYR A 53 2.90 -9.03 -5.51
C TYR A 53 2.59 -10.49 -5.81
N SER A 54 3.60 -11.32 -5.77
CA SER A 54 3.40 -12.74 -6.03
C SER A 54 3.75 -13.59 -4.82
N GLY A 55 4.06 -12.98 -3.71
CA GLY A 55 4.41 -13.71 -2.51
C GLY A 55 3.21 -14.15 -1.72
N THR A 56 3.46 -14.65 -0.53
CA THR A 56 2.42 -15.11 0.36
C THR A 56 1.79 -13.93 1.08
N VAL A 57 0.49 -13.98 1.24
CA VAL A 57 -0.21 -12.96 2.01
C VAL A 57 -0.11 -13.40 3.46
N ASP A 58 0.94 -13.00 4.11
CA ASP A 58 1.24 -13.44 5.46
C ASP A 58 1.17 -12.33 6.51
N GLY A 59 0.89 -11.12 6.08
CA GLY A 59 0.81 -10.02 7.03
C GLY A 59 2.14 -9.50 7.51
N VAL A 60 3.20 -9.90 6.85
CA VAL A 60 4.53 -9.43 7.21
C VAL A 60 5.10 -8.63 6.05
N TYR A 61 5.43 -7.38 6.31
CA TYR A 61 5.97 -6.52 5.28
C TYR A 61 7.45 -6.77 5.18
N GLY A 62 7.80 -7.67 4.30
CA GLY A 62 9.20 -8.01 4.08
C GLY A 62 9.70 -7.44 2.78
N ALA A 63 10.81 -7.98 2.32
CA ALA A 63 11.45 -7.48 1.10
C ALA A 63 10.55 -7.59 -0.13
N LYS A 64 9.81 -8.68 -0.24
CA LYS A 64 8.94 -8.86 -1.41
C LYS A 64 7.79 -7.88 -1.41
N THR A 65 7.23 -7.62 -0.24
CA THR A 65 6.16 -6.65 -0.14
C THR A 65 6.69 -5.26 -0.49
N GLU A 66 7.86 -4.95 0.00
CA GLU A 66 8.46 -3.66 -0.29
C GLU A 66 8.69 -3.49 -1.79
N SER A 67 9.21 -4.50 -2.45
CA SER A 67 9.43 -4.43 -3.89
C SER A 67 8.14 -4.21 -4.63
N ALA A 68 7.09 -4.88 -4.20
CA ALA A 68 5.79 -4.73 -4.83
C ALA A 68 5.25 -3.32 -4.65
N VAL A 69 5.41 -2.77 -3.45
CA VAL A 69 4.95 -1.40 -3.19
C VAL A 69 5.72 -0.41 -4.05
N ARG A 70 7.03 -0.58 -4.13
CA ARG A 70 7.84 0.33 -4.94
C ARG A 70 7.46 0.24 -6.41
N ALA A 71 7.20 -0.95 -6.90
CA ALA A 71 6.79 -1.12 -8.29
C ALA A 71 5.47 -0.41 -8.54
N PHE A 72 4.53 -0.56 -7.62
CA PHE A 72 3.26 0.13 -7.72
C PHE A 72 3.45 1.63 -7.72
N GLN A 73 4.24 2.12 -6.80
CA GLN A 73 4.49 3.54 -6.67
C GLN A 73 5.12 4.10 -7.94
N LYS A 74 6.11 3.42 -8.43
CA LYS A 74 6.80 3.87 -9.63
C LYS A 74 5.86 3.92 -10.82
N ARG A 75 5.06 2.87 -10.97
CA ARG A 75 4.16 2.80 -12.11
C ARG A 75 3.11 3.89 -12.06
N ASN A 76 2.74 4.32 -10.89
CA ASN A 76 1.71 5.33 -10.74
C ASN A 76 2.26 6.74 -10.53
N GLY A 77 3.53 6.92 -10.77
CA GLY A 77 4.11 8.25 -10.70
C GLY A 77 4.31 8.78 -9.30
N LEU A 78 4.34 7.89 -8.32
CA LEU A 78 4.56 8.27 -6.94
C LEU A 78 6.02 8.08 -6.59
N THR A 79 6.42 8.65 -5.48
CA THR A 79 7.77 8.43 -4.98
C THR A 79 7.88 6.98 -4.56
N ALA A 80 8.83 6.26 -5.14
CA ALA A 80 8.97 4.84 -4.87
C ALA A 80 9.84 4.62 -3.65
N ASP A 81 9.33 4.98 -2.49
CA ASP A 81 10.07 4.84 -1.25
C ASP A 81 9.69 3.59 -0.46
N GLY A 82 8.73 2.82 -0.94
CA GLY A 82 8.35 1.60 -0.26
C GLY A 82 7.52 1.84 0.98
N ILE A 83 7.01 3.03 1.16
CA ILE A 83 6.23 3.37 2.34
C ILE A 83 4.82 3.72 1.91
N VAL A 84 3.84 3.08 2.56
CA VAL A 84 2.44 3.37 2.28
C VAL A 84 1.96 4.24 3.41
N GLY A 85 1.85 5.51 3.14
CA GLY A 85 1.51 6.46 4.18
C GLY A 85 0.06 6.86 4.16
N GLN A 86 -0.29 7.65 5.12
CA GLN A 86 -1.63 8.12 5.27
C GLN A 86 -1.82 9.51 4.81
N LYS A 87 -1.02 10.06 4.13
CA LYS A 87 -1.12 11.42 3.80
C LYS A 87 -2.23 11.81 2.95
#